data_de9cf329acbd2d38aeb1f6286f13e55a
#
_entry.id   de9cf329acbd2d38aeb1f6286f13e55a
#
_cell.length_a   1.000
_cell.length_b   1.000
_cell.length_c   1.000
_cell.angle_alpha   90.00
_cell.angle_beta   90.00
_cell.angle_gamma   90.00
#
_symmetry.space_group_name_H-M   'P 1'
#
loop_
_entity.id
_entity.type
_entity.pdbx_description
1 polymer ?
#
loop_
_entity_poly.entity_id
_entity_poly.type
_entity_poly.pdbx_seq_one_letter_code
_entity_poly.pdbx_strand_id
1 'polypeptide(L)'
;MLKIEQLDVKERSGRYLLKDISMEIPAGHVIGLTGKSGSGKTTLLRSILGMLHTSCHIDAGKILLDDIDLSHLSRKSHRELCGKKLGFIPQNPMTAFDSRLKIGYQMRETFVNRLHLNTSEATDLAKEKLVSVNLKDTDRILGAYPSELSGGMLQRVAAAILLGMSPDYVLADEPTAALDEENRDLLLLIMQEQMKDKGILFVSHDVAALKNLCQNVYVLGAGKIIEHGTMENLLSSPQTDWMKQISALSHRESRGEWKWEKL
;
A
#
# COMPACT_ATOMS: atom_id res chain seq x y z
N MET A 1 -2.97 5.05 -16.05
CA MET A 1 -2.33 5.87 -15.00
C MET A 1 -3.33 6.13 -13.88
N LEU A 2 -2.93 5.97 -12.61
CA LEU A 2 -3.73 6.41 -11.46
C LEU A 2 -3.36 7.87 -11.16
N LYS A 3 -4.33 8.78 -11.29
CA LYS A 3 -4.13 10.23 -11.13
C LYS A 3 -5.13 10.81 -10.16
N ILE A 4 -4.67 11.72 -9.32
CA ILE A 4 -5.51 12.47 -8.39
C ILE A 4 -5.39 13.94 -8.76
N GLU A 5 -6.52 14.61 -8.95
CA GLU A 5 -6.59 15.99 -9.41
C GLU A 5 -7.41 16.83 -8.41
N GLN A 6 -6.72 17.76 -7.74
CA GLN A 6 -7.29 18.75 -6.83
C GLN A 6 -8.32 18.17 -5.84
N LEU A 7 -8.00 16.99 -5.28
CA LEU A 7 -8.91 16.23 -4.42
C LEU A 7 -9.10 16.91 -3.07
N ASP A 8 -10.35 17.21 -2.75
CA ASP A 8 -10.81 17.65 -1.44
C ASP A 8 -11.63 16.54 -0.77
N VAL A 9 -11.29 16.20 0.47
CA VAL A 9 -12.09 15.29 1.31
C VAL A 9 -12.48 16.00 2.59
N LYS A 10 -13.79 15.99 2.89
CA LYS A 10 -14.37 16.60 4.08
C LYS A 10 -15.07 15.61 4.99
N GLU A 11 -15.07 15.91 6.27
CA GLU A 11 -16.04 15.39 7.21
C GLU A 11 -17.40 16.11 7.05
N ARG A 12 -18.47 15.48 7.50
CA ARG A 12 -19.80 16.13 7.55
C ARG A 12 -19.84 17.38 8.42
N SER A 13 -18.90 17.50 9.35
CA SER A 13 -18.68 18.70 10.16
C SER A 13 -18.19 19.92 9.37
N GLY A 14 -17.81 19.72 8.10
CA GLY A 14 -17.19 20.73 7.25
C GLY A 14 -15.66 20.80 7.34
N ARG A 15 -15.04 20.01 8.24
CA ARG A 15 -13.58 19.97 8.38
C ARG A 15 -12.93 19.26 7.19
N TYR A 16 -11.94 19.88 6.58
CA TYR A 16 -11.11 19.26 5.57
C TYR A 16 -10.18 18.21 6.20
N LEU A 17 -10.18 17.02 5.64
CA LEU A 17 -9.21 15.95 5.92
C LEU A 17 -8.10 15.94 4.87
N LEU A 18 -8.47 16.22 3.61
CA LEU A 18 -7.55 16.45 2.49
C LEU A 18 -8.02 17.71 1.77
N LYS A 19 -7.06 18.48 1.26
CA LYS A 19 -7.34 19.73 0.55
C LYS A 19 -6.35 19.92 -0.59
N ASP A 20 -6.88 20.05 -1.82
CA ASP A 20 -6.14 20.32 -3.04
C ASP A 20 -4.99 19.29 -3.28
N ILE A 21 -5.32 18.00 -3.12
CA ILE A 21 -4.35 16.94 -3.35
C ILE A 21 -4.26 16.66 -4.84
N SER A 22 -3.07 16.82 -5.40
CA SER A 22 -2.76 16.44 -6.78
C SER A 22 -1.50 15.57 -6.81
N MET A 23 -1.61 14.35 -7.39
CA MET A 23 -0.49 13.44 -7.55
C MET A 23 -0.75 12.41 -8.66
N GLU A 24 0.31 11.82 -9.17
CA GLU A 24 0.25 10.84 -10.25
C GLU A 24 1.04 9.58 -9.84
N ILE A 25 0.48 8.42 -10.14
CA ILE A 25 1.10 7.11 -9.97
C ILE A 25 1.13 6.44 -11.35
N PRO A 26 2.21 6.59 -12.12
CA PRO A 26 2.35 5.94 -13.41
C PRO A 26 2.48 4.43 -13.27
N ALA A 27 2.06 3.66 -14.28
CA ALA A 27 2.37 2.24 -14.34
C ALA A 27 3.89 2.01 -14.38
N GLY A 28 4.36 0.96 -13.74
CA GLY A 28 5.79 0.65 -13.63
C GLY A 28 6.58 1.56 -12.69
N HIS A 29 5.90 2.41 -11.91
CA HIS A 29 6.57 3.30 -10.95
C HIS A 29 6.07 3.06 -9.52
N VAL A 30 7.01 3.18 -8.59
CA VAL A 30 6.69 3.22 -7.16
C VAL A 30 6.76 4.67 -6.69
N ILE A 31 5.62 5.19 -6.27
CA ILE A 31 5.48 6.55 -5.73
C ILE A 31 5.33 6.45 -4.22
N GLY A 32 6.23 7.10 -3.50
CA GLY A 32 6.21 7.16 -2.04
C GLY A 32 5.20 8.20 -1.54
N LEU A 33 4.56 7.91 -0.41
CA LEU A 33 3.79 8.87 0.35
C LEU A 33 4.21 8.82 1.81
N THR A 34 4.70 9.94 2.32
CA THR A 34 5.13 10.05 3.72
C THR A 34 4.54 11.28 4.40
N GLY A 35 4.75 11.43 5.69
CA GLY A 35 4.21 12.56 6.47
C GLY A 35 3.82 12.14 7.88
N LYS A 36 3.68 13.09 8.80
CA LYS A 36 3.34 12.84 10.21
C LYS A 36 2.10 11.95 10.37
N SER A 37 2.02 11.26 11.50
CA SER A 37 0.77 10.57 11.88
C SER A 37 -0.40 11.57 11.89
N GLY A 38 -1.55 11.16 11.37
CA GLY A 38 -2.73 12.04 11.25
C GLY A 38 -2.67 13.05 10.10
N SER A 39 -1.65 13.03 9.23
CA SER A 39 -1.55 13.97 8.09
C SER A 39 -2.59 13.73 6.98
N GLY A 40 -3.28 12.57 6.97
CA GLY A 40 -4.30 12.23 5.97
C GLY A 40 -3.94 11.08 5.02
N LYS A 41 -2.77 10.42 5.17
CA LYS A 41 -2.31 9.32 4.28
C LYS A 41 -3.35 8.22 4.14
N THR A 42 -3.84 7.68 5.24
CA THR A 42 -4.88 6.63 5.24
C THR A 42 -6.21 7.14 4.66
N THR A 43 -6.54 8.43 4.85
CA THR A 43 -7.72 9.04 4.22
C THR A 43 -7.57 9.05 2.69
N LEU A 44 -6.39 9.39 2.18
CA LEU A 44 -6.11 9.36 0.75
C LEU A 44 -6.23 7.95 0.16
N LEU A 45 -5.61 6.95 0.80
CA LEU A 45 -5.76 5.55 0.38
C LEU A 45 -7.21 5.10 0.37
N ARG A 46 -7.97 5.41 1.44
CA ARG A 46 -9.40 5.08 1.53
C ARG A 46 -10.25 5.79 0.48
N SER A 47 -9.87 7.01 0.09
CA SER A 47 -10.55 7.73 -1.01
C SER A 47 -10.38 6.98 -2.34
N ILE A 48 -9.16 6.55 -2.64
CA ILE A 48 -8.86 5.79 -3.86
C ILE A 48 -9.57 4.43 -3.86
N LEU A 49 -9.65 3.76 -2.70
CA LEU A 49 -10.30 2.46 -2.56
C LEU A 49 -11.83 2.52 -2.45
N GLY A 50 -12.44 3.72 -2.42
CA GLY A 50 -13.88 3.88 -2.17
C GLY A 50 -14.32 3.41 -0.77
N MET A 51 -13.40 3.48 0.21
CA MET A 51 -13.57 3.00 1.59
C MET A 51 -13.59 4.13 2.62
N LEU A 52 -13.96 5.35 2.19
CA LEU A 52 -14.14 6.46 3.13
C LEU A 52 -15.19 6.11 4.18
N HIS A 53 -14.94 6.57 5.40
CA HIS A 53 -15.93 6.45 6.48
C HIS A 53 -17.21 7.19 6.09
N THR A 54 -18.37 6.73 6.57
CA THR A 54 -19.68 7.30 6.23
C THR A 54 -19.86 8.77 6.65
N SER A 55 -19.02 9.24 7.58
CA SER A 55 -18.95 10.66 7.97
C SER A 55 -18.11 11.53 7.03
N CYS A 56 -17.45 10.95 6.03
CA CYS A 56 -16.55 11.63 5.11
C CYS A 56 -17.04 11.48 3.66
N HIS A 57 -16.73 12.46 2.83
CA HIS A 57 -17.06 12.45 1.41
C HIS A 57 -16.00 13.20 0.60
N ILE A 58 -15.90 12.90 -0.68
CA ILE A 58 -15.17 13.70 -1.64
C ILE A 58 -16.01 14.95 -1.93
N ASP A 59 -15.46 16.12 -1.67
CA ASP A 59 -16.13 17.41 -1.82
C ASP A 59 -15.82 18.05 -3.18
N ALA A 60 -14.58 17.88 -3.67
CA ALA A 60 -14.12 18.36 -4.96
C ALA A 60 -12.98 17.51 -5.51
N GLY A 61 -12.65 17.73 -6.77
CA GLY A 61 -11.56 17.04 -7.47
C GLY A 61 -11.96 15.68 -8.01
N LYS A 62 -10.96 14.95 -8.54
CA LYS A 62 -11.17 13.66 -9.19
C LYS A 62 -10.07 12.66 -8.81
N ILE A 63 -10.44 11.38 -8.85
CA ILE A 63 -9.51 10.24 -8.78
C ILE A 63 -9.72 9.45 -10.06
N LEU A 64 -8.77 9.50 -10.96
CA LEU A 64 -8.83 8.86 -12.27
C LEU A 64 -7.97 7.60 -12.27
N LEU A 65 -8.58 6.48 -12.62
CA LEU A 65 -7.89 5.22 -12.86
C LEU A 65 -8.00 4.92 -14.36
N ASP A 66 -6.93 5.22 -15.09
CA ASP A 66 -6.97 5.33 -16.56
C ASP A 66 -8.12 6.28 -16.99
N ASP A 67 -9.11 5.79 -17.68
CA ASP A 67 -10.28 6.57 -18.13
C ASP A 67 -11.49 6.51 -17.16
N ILE A 68 -11.32 5.87 -15.99
CA ILE A 68 -12.40 5.67 -15.02
C ILE A 68 -12.30 6.69 -13.89
N ASP A 69 -13.30 7.55 -13.72
CA ASP A 69 -13.41 8.41 -12.54
C ASP A 69 -13.93 7.62 -11.32
N LEU A 70 -13.05 7.39 -10.35
CA LEU A 70 -13.39 6.67 -9.12
C LEU A 70 -14.19 7.51 -8.12
N SER A 71 -14.16 8.85 -8.23
CA SER A 71 -14.70 9.78 -7.23
C SER A 71 -16.20 9.62 -6.99
N HIS A 72 -16.91 9.18 -8.02
CA HIS A 72 -18.38 9.08 -8.00
C HIS A 72 -18.89 7.64 -8.22
N LEU A 73 -18.01 6.65 -8.19
CA LEU A 73 -18.42 5.26 -8.35
C LEU A 73 -19.26 4.77 -7.17
N SER A 74 -20.25 3.94 -7.49
CA SER A 74 -20.97 3.18 -6.46
C SER A 74 -20.01 2.21 -5.74
N ARG A 75 -20.36 1.85 -4.50
CA ARG A 75 -19.60 0.84 -3.76
C ARG A 75 -19.50 -0.50 -4.50
N LYS A 76 -20.52 -0.85 -5.26
CA LYS A 76 -20.52 -2.08 -6.08
C LYS A 76 -19.48 -1.97 -7.19
N SER A 77 -19.51 -0.90 -7.97
CA SER A 77 -18.56 -0.67 -9.07
C SER A 77 -17.10 -0.58 -8.56
N HIS A 78 -16.88 0.11 -7.43
CA HIS A 78 -15.57 0.13 -6.78
C HIS A 78 -15.07 -1.28 -6.41
N ARG A 79 -15.94 -2.11 -5.81
CA ARG A 79 -15.61 -3.49 -5.45
C ARG A 79 -15.25 -4.35 -6.66
N GLU A 80 -15.85 -4.10 -7.81
CA GLU A 80 -15.53 -4.82 -9.06
C GLU A 80 -14.12 -4.49 -9.57
N LEU A 81 -13.64 -3.25 -9.35
CA LEU A 81 -12.28 -2.83 -9.69
C LEU A 81 -11.23 -3.36 -8.70
N CYS A 82 -11.61 -3.51 -7.41
CA CYS A 82 -10.70 -4.06 -6.40
C CYS A 82 -10.34 -5.51 -6.71
N GLY A 83 -9.04 -5.80 -6.70
CA GLY A 83 -8.45 -7.09 -7.06
C GLY A 83 -8.18 -7.25 -8.56
N LYS A 84 -8.89 -6.54 -9.46
CA LYS A 84 -8.62 -6.55 -10.90
C LYS A 84 -7.71 -5.42 -11.34
N LYS A 85 -8.04 -4.20 -10.92
CA LYS A 85 -7.33 -2.97 -11.26
C LYS A 85 -6.57 -2.39 -10.07
N LEU A 86 -7.15 -2.48 -8.87
CA LEU A 86 -6.60 -1.95 -7.63
C LEU A 86 -6.36 -3.08 -6.64
N GLY A 87 -5.12 -3.22 -6.17
CA GLY A 87 -4.72 -4.06 -5.06
C GLY A 87 -4.45 -3.24 -3.80
N PHE A 88 -4.54 -3.87 -2.63
CA PHE A 88 -4.26 -3.21 -1.35
C PHE A 88 -3.47 -4.11 -0.41
N ILE A 89 -2.38 -3.59 0.14
CA ILE A 89 -1.60 -4.20 1.21
C ILE A 89 -1.81 -3.36 2.47
N PRO A 90 -2.49 -3.87 3.51
CA PRO A 90 -2.73 -3.13 4.74
C PRO A 90 -1.50 -3.14 5.66
N GLN A 91 -1.43 -2.16 6.57
CA GLN A 91 -0.42 -2.06 7.62
C GLN A 91 -0.44 -3.28 8.55
N ASN A 92 -1.62 -3.71 8.96
CA ASN A 92 -1.79 -4.92 9.78
C ASN A 92 -2.33 -6.06 8.90
N PRO A 93 -1.51 -7.06 8.55
CA PRO A 93 -1.92 -8.15 7.69
C PRO A 93 -3.07 -8.99 8.28
N MET A 94 -3.21 -9.05 9.61
CA MET A 94 -4.32 -9.76 10.25
C MET A 94 -5.70 -9.21 9.85
N THR A 95 -5.78 -7.93 9.49
CA THR A 95 -7.05 -7.32 9.05
C THR A 95 -7.48 -7.72 7.65
N ALA A 96 -6.58 -8.32 6.87
CA ALA A 96 -6.87 -8.79 5.51
C ALA A 96 -7.54 -10.17 5.49
N PHE A 97 -7.51 -10.91 6.60
CA PHE A 97 -7.96 -12.29 6.67
C PHE A 97 -9.08 -12.50 7.69
N ASP A 98 -10.01 -13.40 7.39
CA ASP A 98 -10.95 -13.92 8.38
C ASP A 98 -10.22 -14.94 9.26
N SER A 99 -10.10 -14.65 10.56
CA SER A 99 -9.37 -15.48 11.52
C SER A 99 -9.98 -16.89 11.72
N ARG A 100 -11.23 -17.09 11.31
CA ARG A 100 -11.97 -18.36 11.43
C ARG A 100 -11.78 -19.29 10.24
N LEU A 101 -11.18 -18.80 9.15
CA LEU A 101 -10.99 -19.53 7.90
C LEU A 101 -9.51 -19.79 7.63
N LYS A 102 -9.21 -20.98 7.12
CA LYS A 102 -7.85 -21.34 6.72
C LYS A 102 -7.37 -20.49 5.55
N ILE A 103 -6.08 -20.20 5.50
CA ILE A 103 -5.44 -19.41 4.44
C ILE A 103 -5.77 -19.98 3.06
N GLY A 104 -5.63 -21.29 2.89
CA GLY A 104 -5.90 -21.94 1.61
C GLY A 104 -7.34 -21.81 1.13
N TYR A 105 -8.31 -21.78 2.05
CA TYR A 105 -9.70 -21.50 1.69
C TYR A 105 -9.84 -20.07 1.15
N GLN A 106 -9.29 -19.08 1.86
CA GLN A 106 -9.42 -17.67 1.51
C GLN A 106 -8.71 -17.33 0.19
N MET A 107 -7.51 -17.89 -0.05
CA MET A 107 -6.80 -17.74 -1.32
C MET A 107 -7.60 -18.34 -2.48
N ARG A 108 -8.04 -19.59 -2.34
CA ARG A 108 -8.83 -20.27 -3.39
C ARG A 108 -10.13 -19.55 -3.69
N GLU A 109 -10.88 -19.18 -2.66
CA GLU A 109 -12.14 -18.44 -2.84
C GLU A 109 -11.90 -17.11 -3.59
N THR A 110 -10.82 -16.40 -3.28
CA THR A 110 -10.43 -15.18 -3.98
C THR A 110 -10.18 -15.46 -5.46
N PHE A 111 -9.37 -16.48 -5.80
CA PHE A 111 -9.02 -16.77 -7.17
C PHE A 111 -10.20 -17.35 -7.97
N VAL A 112 -10.99 -18.24 -7.37
CA VAL A 112 -12.21 -18.75 -8.01
C VAL A 112 -13.18 -17.62 -8.34
N ASN A 113 -13.47 -16.76 -7.37
CA ASN A 113 -14.48 -15.71 -7.54
C ASN A 113 -14.01 -14.56 -8.44
N ARG A 114 -12.71 -14.26 -8.46
CA ARG A 114 -12.17 -13.09 -9.16
C ARG A 114 -11.58 -13.43 -10.52
N LEU A 115 -10.95 -14.60 -10.65
CA LEU A 115 -10.28 -15.03 -11.89
C LEU A 115 -11.10 -16.10 -12.64
N HIS A 116 -12.22 -16.54 -12.05
CA HIS A 116 -13.10 -17.58 -12.61
C HIS A 116 -12.39 -18.93 -12.81
N LEU A 117 -11.38 -19.22 -11.99
CA LEU A 117 -10.66 -20.49 -11.98
C LEU A 117 -11.50 -21.59 -11.32
N ASN A 118 -11.27 -22.86 -11.71
CA ASN A 118 -11.78 -23.97 -10.93
C ASN A 118 -10.93 -24.17 -9.63
N THR A 119 -11.41 -25.01 -8.73
CA THR A 119 -10.79 -25.21 -7.40
C THR A 119 -9.36 -25.75 -7.49
N SER A 120 -9.06 -26.63 -8.46
CA SER A 120 -7.71 -27.17 -8.66
C SER A 120 -6.76 -26.08 -9.14
N GLU A 121 -7.12 -25.39 -10.22
CA GLU A 121 -6.35 -24.28 -10.78
C GLU A 121 -6.07 -23.19 -9.74
N ALA A 122 -7.08 -22.83 -8.93
CA ALA A 122 -6.93 -21.84 -7.85
C ALA A 122 -5.97 -22.33 -6.74
N THR A 123 -5.95 -23.65 -6.47
CA THR A 123 -5.02 -24.22 -5.49
C THR A 123 -3.58 -24.23 -6.03
N ASP A 124 -3.41 -24.59 -7.30
CA ASP A 124 -2.09 -24.61 -7.95
C ASP A 124 -1.51 -23.20 -8.04
N LEU A 125 -2.34 -22.23 -8.43
CA LEU A 125 -1.95 -20.81 -8.42
C LEU A 125 -1.57 -20.32 -7.01
N ALA A 126 -2.34 -20.71 -5.98
CA ALA A 126 -2.02 -20.34 -4.61
C ALA A 126 -0.65 -20.89 -4.19
N LYS A 127 -0.34 -22.15 -4.49
CA LYS A 127 0.97 -22.75 -4.21
C LYS A 127 2.09 -22.04 -4.98
N GLU A 128 1.91 -21.80 -6.27
CA GLU A 128 2.87 -21.07 -7.10
C GLU A 128 3.21 -19.71 -6.50
N LYS A 129 2.19 -18.92 -6.14
CA LYS A 129 2.39 -17.57 -5.61
C LYS A 129 2.96 -17.56 -4.19
N LEU A 130 2.66 -18.55 -3.36
CA LEU A 130 3.32 -18.71 -2.06
C LEU A 130 4.83 -18.99 -2.23
N VAL A 131 5.21 -19.86 -3.16
CA VAL A 131 6.62 -20.11 -3.47
C VAL A 131 7.32 -18.84 -3.95
N SER A 132 6.66 -18.05 -4.81
CA SER A 132 7.24 -16.83 -5.37
C SER A 132 7.53 -15.74 -4.32
N VAL A 133 6.85 -15.80 -3.16
CA VAL A 133 7.12 -14.92 -2.01
C VAL A 133 7.95 -15.60 -0.91
N ASN A 134 8.73 -16.64 -1.29
CA ASN A 134 9.59 -17.42 -0.40
C ASN A 134 8.85 -18.10 0.77
N LEU A 135 7.62 -18.55 0.53
CA LEU A 135 6.83 -19.40 1.44
C LEU A 135 6.76 -20.82 0.87
N LYS A 136 7.83 -21.61 1.10
CA LYS A 136 8.06 -22.90 0.42
C LYS A 136 7.19 -24.04 0.95
N ASP A 137 6.86 -24.07 2.24
CA ASP A 137 5.98 -25.09 2.85
C ASP A 137 4.50 -24.73 2.60
N THR A 138 4.11 -24.83 1.33
CA THR A 138 2.81 -24.36 0.86
C THR A 138 1.64 -25.12 1.48
N ASP A 139 1.77 -26.44 1.68
CA ASP A 139 0.68 -27.25 2.24
C ASP A 139 0.43 -26.91 3.71
N ARG A 140 1.46 -26.71 4.50
CA ARG A 140 1.36 -26.23 5.86
C ARG A 140 0.68 -24.84 5.91
N ILE A 141 1.11 -23.91 5.06
CA ILE A 141 0.56 -22.54 5.05
C ILE A 141 -0.90 -22.53 4.61
N LEU A 142 -1.24 -23.26 3.56
CA LEU A 142 -2.63 -23.38 3.09
C LEU A 142 -3.53 -24.05 4.14
N GLY A 143 -2.97 -24.97 4.95
CA GLY A 143 -3.66 -25.64 6.04
C GLY A 143 -3.82 -24.82 7.32
N ALA A 144 -3.04 -23.75 7.47
CA ALA A 144 -3.00 -22.93 8.68
C ALA A 144 -4.15 -21.90 8.75
N TYR A 145 -4.50 -21.51 9.98
CA TYR A 145 -5.31 -20.33 10.27
C TYR A 145 -4.40 -19.09 10.34
N PRO A 146 -4.94 -17.87 10.12
CA PRO A 146 -4.14 -16.64 10.21
C PRO A 146 -3.36 -16.50 11.52
N SER A 147 -3.94 -16.90 12.65
CA SER A 147 -3.32 -16.84 13.99
C SER A 147 -2.12 -17.81 14.19
N GLU A 148 -1.94 -18.77 13.29
CA GLU A 148 -0.86 -19.75 13.35
C GLU A 148 0.37 -19.32 12.52
N LEU A 149 0.28 -18.17 11.84
CA LEU A 149 1.34 -17.60 11.01
C LEU A 149 1.91 -16.31 11.66
N SER A 150 3.19 -16.07 11.47
CA SER A 150 3.81 -14.79 11.88
C SER A 150 3.27 -13.62 11.04
N GLY A 151 3.39 -12.39 11.55
CA GLY A 151 2.99 -11.20 10.81
C GLY A 151 3.69 -11.08 9.45
N GLY A 152 4.98 -11.38 9.37
CA GLY A 152 5.74 -11.41 8.13
C GLY A 152 5.27 -12.49 7.15
N MET A 153 4.89 -13.67 7.65
CA MET A 153 4.28 -14.69 6.80
C MET A 153 2.94 -14.25 6.24
N LEU A 154 2.07 -13.67 7.07
CA LEU A 154 0.76 -13.16 6.61
C LEU A 154 0.90 -12.02 5.61
N GLN A 155 1.87 -11.13 5.81
CA GLN A 155 2.16 -10.05 4.86
C GLN A 155 2.58 -10.63 3.49
N ARG A 156 3.41 -11.66 3.49
CA ARG A 156 3.79 -12.36 2.26
C ARG A 156 2.64 -13.14 1.63
N VAL A 157 1.75 -13.73 2.42
CA VAL A 157 0.51 -14.34 1.90
C VAL A 157 -0.37 -13.29 1.23
N ALA A 158 -0.53 -12.09 1.83
CA ALA A 158 -1.25 -10.98 1.20
C ALA A 158 -0.59 -10.55 -0.13
N ALA A 159 0.74 -10.44 -0.16
CA ALA A 159 1.49 -10.19 -1.40
C ALA A 159 1.29 -11.30 -2.44
N ALA A 160 1.29 -12.58 -2.03
CA ALA A 160 1.04 -13.72 -2.92
C ALA A 160 -0.37 -13.66 -3.55
N ILE A 161 -1.39 -13.27 -2.78
CA ILE A 161 -2.74 -13.06 -3.32
C ILE A 161 -2.73 -11.96 -4.37
N LEU A 162 -2.07 -10.82 -4.09
CA LEU A 162 -1.98 -9.72 -5.06
C LEU A 162 -1.22 -10.11 -6.33
N LEU A 163 -0.13 -10.86 -6.20
CA LEU A 163 0.61 -11.38 -7.36
C LEU A 163 -0.27 -12.33 -8.20
N GLY A 164 -1.08 -13.18 -7.55
CA GLY A 164 -2.04 -14.04 -8.25
C GLY A 164 -3.15 -13.26 -8.94
N MET A 165 -3.67 -12.21 -8.29
CA MET A 165 -4.70 -11.32 -8.85
C MET A 165 -4.14 -10.39 -9.94
N SER A 166 -2.87 -10.06 -9.88
CA SER A 166 -2.15 -9.20 -10.82
C SER A 166 -2.85 -7.87 -11.13
N PRO A 167 -3.22 -7.04 -10.12
CA PRO A 167 -3.84 -5.74 -10.36
C PRO A 167 -2.86 -4.80 -11.09
N ASP A 168 -3.40 -3.78 -11.77
CA ASP A 168 -2.57 -2.78 -12.47
C ASP A 168 -1.90 -1.81 -11.48
N TYR A 169 -2.58 -1.51 -10.36
CA TYR A 169 -2.10 -0.61 -9.31
C TYR A 169 -2.19 -1.25 -7.93
N VAL A 170 -1.19 -1.00 -7.10
CA VAL A 170 -1.12 -1.49 -5.71
C VAL A 170 -0.99 -0.31 -4.76
N LEU A 171 -1.87 -0.25 -3.78
CA LEU A 171 -1.78 0.69 -2.66
C LEU A 171 -1.24 -0.08 -1.44
N ALA A 172 -0.13 0.36 -0.88
CA ALA A 172 0.51 -0.29 0.26
C ALA A 172 0.56 0.70 1.44
N ASP A 173 -0.20 0.42 2.51
CA ASP A 173 -0.28 1.26 3.71
C ASP A 173 0.68 0.72 4.77
N GLU A 174 1.85 1.33 4.87
CA GLU A 174 2.92 0.97 5.83
C GLU A 174 3.20 -0.56 5.89
N PRO A 175 3.41 -1.22 4.74
CA PRO A 175 3.41 -2.68 4.66
C PRO A 175 4.59 -3.34 5.40
N THR A 176 5.59 -2.55 5.79
CA THR A 176 6.81 -2.99 6.46
C THR A 176 6.85 -2.66 7.96
N ALA A 177 5.89 -1.87 8.48
CA ALA A 177 5.96 -1.30 9.83
C ALA A 177 5.98 -2.34 10.98
N ALA A 178 5.41 -3.52 10.76
CA ALA A 178 5.33 -4.60 11.77
C ALA A 178 6.30 -5.76 11.49
N LEU A 179 7.26 -5.57 10.58
CA LEU A 179 8.19 -6.60 10.15
C LEU A 179 9.58 -6.39 10.76
N ASP A 180 10.25 -7.50 11.10
CA ASP A 180 11.68 -7.49 11.33
C ASP A 180 12.46 -7.16 10.04
N GLU A 181 13.74 -6.88 10.15
CA GLU A 181 14.58 -6.43 9.04
C GLU A 181 14.61 -7.42 7.88
N GLU A 182 14.73 -8.73 8.16
CA GLU A 182 14.77 -9.78 7.14
C GLU A 182 13.44 -9.86 6.36
N ASN A 183 12.29 -9.87 7.04
CA ASN A 183 10.98 -9.90 6.40
C ASN A 183 10.66 -8.61 5.66
N ARG A 184 11.10 -7.45 6.18
CA ARG A 184 10.99 -6.15 5.52
C ARG A 184 11.72 -6.17 4.18
N ASP A 185 13.00 -6.53 4.18
CA ASP A 185 13.86 -6.51 2.99
C ASP A 185 13.35 -7.49 1.93
N LEU A 186 12.87 -8.66 2.37
CA LEU A 186 12.25 -9.63 1.49
C LEU A 186 10.95 -9.09 0.84
N LEU A 187 10.10 -8.40 1.60
CA LEU A 187 8.88 -7.81 1.04
C LEU A 187 9.20 -6.69 0.04
N LEU A 188 10.17 -5.83 0.34
CA LEU A 188 10.63 -4.78 -0.59
C LEU A 188 11.18 -5.38 -1.88
N LEU A 189 11.96 -6.45 -1.79
CA LEU A 189 12.46 -7.19 -2.96
C LEU A 189 11.32 -7.78 -3.81
N ILE A 190 10.31 -8.39 -3.18
CA ILE A 190 9.12 -8.89 -3.87
C ILE A 190 8.40 -7.76 -4.61
N MET A 191 8.21 -6.60 -3.97
CA MET A 191 7.58 -5.44 -4.61
C MET A 191 8.41 -4.93 -5.80
N GLN A 192 9.72 -4.85 -5.64
CA GLN A 192 10.64 -4.35 -6.65
C GLN A 192 10.74 -5.28 -7.87
N GLU A 193 10.83 -6.58 -7.68
CA GLU A 193 11.07 -7.55 -8.75
C GLU A 193 9.78 -8.08 -9.38
N GLN A 194 8.79 -8.40 -8.57
CA GLN A 194 7.58 -9.08 -9.03
C GLN A 194 6.41 -8.14 -9.32
N MET A 195 6.49 -6.89 -8.86
CA MET A 195 5.47 -5.87 -9.13
C MET A 195 6.01 -4.71 -9.98
N LYS A 196 7.15 -4.88 -10.65
CA LYS A 196 7.85 -3.83 -11.42
C LYS A 196 7.01 -3.17 -12.52
N ASP A 197 6.05 -3.89 -13.08
CA ASP A 197 5.16 -3.39 -14.14
C ASP A 197 3.91 -2.68 -13.57
N LYS A 198 3.74 -2.68 -12.24
CA LYS A 198 2.59 -2.09 -11.56
C LYS A 198 2.83 -0.65 -11.17
N GLY A 199 1.79 0.17 -11.15
CA GLY A 199 1.85 1.45 -10.46
C GLY A 199 1.67 1.22 -8.95
N ILE A 200 2.62 1.64 -8.11
CA ILE A 200 2.55 1.40 -6.67
C ILE A 200 2.52 2.74 -5.92
N LEU A 201 1.53 2.93 -5.06
CA LEU A 201 1.55 3.97 -4.03
C LEU A 201 2.00 3.33 -2.71
N PHE A 202 3.23 3.62 -2.32
CA PHE A 202 3.89 3.08 -1.15
C PHE A 202 3.88 4.09 0.00
N VAL A 203 3.03 3.87 0.99
CA VAL A 203 2.98 4.71 2.20
C VAL A 203 3.97 4.14 3.21
N SER A 204 4.92 4.97 3.63
CA SER A 204 5.90 4.55 4.64
C SER A 204 6.49 5.73 5.41
N HIS A 205 6.94 5.45 6.64
CA HIS A 205 7.81 6.31 7.43
C HIS A 205 9.29 5.88 7.33
N ASP A 206 9.57 4.71 6.76
CA ASP A 206 10.91 4.18 6.59
C ASP A 206 11.62 4.91 5.42
N VAL A 207 12.56 5.78 5.78
CA VAL A 207 13.36 6.58 4.84
C VAL A 207 14.19 5.69 3.92
N ALA A 208 14.76 4.60 4.43
CA ALA A 208 15.57 3.68 3.64
C ALA A 208 14.71 2.96 2.60
N ALA A 209 13.53 2.48 2.99
CA ALA A 209 12.58 1.87 2.07
C ALA A 209 12.12 2.86 0.98
N LEU A 210 11.76 4.09 1.37
CA LEU A 210 11.38 5.14 0.42
C LEU A 210 12.51 5.49 -0.57
N LYS A 211 13.74 5.61 -0.08
CA LYS A 211 14.93 5.90 -0.92
C LYS A 211 15.23 4.79 -1.91
N ASN A 212 15.11 3.54 -1.47
CA ASN A 212 15.51 2.38 -2.28
C ASN A 212 14.42 1.97 -3.28
N LEU A 213 13.14 2.17 -2.95
CA LEU A 213 12.03 1.66 -3.74
C LEU A 213 11.36 2.72 -4.61
N CYS A 214 11.26 3.99 -4.13
CA CYS A 214 10.43 5.00 -4.76
C CYS A 214 11.23 5.91 -5.70
N GLN A 215 10.69 6.15 -6.91
CA GLN A 215 11.24 7.13 -7.86
C GLN A 215 10.97 8.57 -7.41
N ASN A 216 9.76 8.81 -6.87
CA ASN A 216 9.36 10.09 -6.29
C ASN A 216 8.59 9.85 -5.00
N VAL A 217 8.66 10.81 -4.08
CA VAL A 217 7.98 10.79 -2.79
C VAL A 217 7.20 12.08 -2.62
N TYR A 218 5.94 11.96 -2.22
CA TYR A 218 5.10 13.07 -1.78
C TYR A 218 5.08 13.13 -0.26
N VAL A 219 5.21 14.32 0.27
CA VAL A 219 5.14 14.59 1.71
C VAL A 219 3.80 15.21 2.03
N LEU A 220 3.00 14.51 2.83
CA LEU A 220 1.68 14.98 3.25
C LEU A 220 1.74 15.64 4.64
N GLY A 221 1.29 16.87 4.73
CA GLY A 221 1.20 17.62 5.99
C GLY A 221 -0.15 18.31 6.14
N ALA A 222 -0.86 18.07 7.25
CA ALA A 222 -2.16 18.67 7.55
C ALA A 222 -3.16 18.61 6.37
N GLY A 223 -3.23 17.46 5.70
CA GLY A 223 -4.14 17.22 4.59
C GLY A 223 -3.72 17.85 3.25
N LYS A 224 -2.49 18.32 3.09
CA LYS A 224 -1.97 18.90 1.85
C LYS A 224 -0.64 18.27 1.46
N ILE A 225 -0.32 18.23 0.17
CA ILE A 225 1.05 17.97 -0.28
C ILE A 225 1.88 19.21 0.03
N ILE A 226 2.92 19.06 0.85
CA ILE A 226 3.77 20.14 1.31
C ILE A 226 5.16 20.13 0.65
N GLU A 227 5.60 18.97 0.19
CA GLU A 227 6.82 18.77 -0.59
C GLU A 227 6.65 17.57 -1.52
N HIS A 228 7.41 17.50 -2.61
CA HIS A 228 7.55 16.32 -3.45
C HIS A 228 8.88 16.32 -4.18
N GLY A 229 9.38 15.13 -4.52
CA GLY A 229 10.62 14.95 -5.24
C GLY A 229 11.23 13.57 -4.99
N THR A 230 12.46 13.34 -5.48
CA THR A 230 13.20 12.14 -5.08
C THR A 230 13.54 12.22 -3.59
N MET A 231 13.64 11.07 -2.91
CA MET A 231 13.98 11.06 -1.49
C MET A 231 15.35 11.71 -1.22
N GLU A 232 16.25 11.59 -2.16
CA GLU A 232 17.57 12.21 -2.11
C GLU A 232 17.48 13.75 -2.09
N ASN A 233 16.65 14.34 -2.95
CA ASN A 233 16.43 15.79 -2.99
C ASN A 233 15.71 16.28 -1.72
N LEU A 234 14.72 15.55 -1.26
CA LEU A 234 13.99 15.88 -0.03
C LEU A 234 14.89 15.88 1.22
N LEU A 235 15.89 14.98 1.26
CA LEU A 235 16.86 14.93 2.37
C LEU A 235 17.96 15.96 2.25
N SER A 236 18.44 16.27 1.04
CA SER A 236 19.54 17.21 0.82
C SER A 236 19.09 18.68 0.88
N SER A 237 17.84 18.96 0.52
CA SER A 237 17.31 20.33 0.44
C SER A 237 15.88 20.42 1.02
N PRO A 238 15.67 20.01 2.30
CA PRO A 238 14.35 19.94 2.91
C PRO A 238 13.75 21.34 3.10
N GLN A 239 12.50 21.53 2.64
CA GLN A 239 11.82 22.83 2.72
C GLN A 239 10.98 22.92 4.01
N THR A 240 10.33 21.84 4.40
CA THR A 240 9.45 21.82 5.57
C THR A 240 10.20 21.43 6.85
N ASP A 241 9.71 21.89 8.01
CA ASP A 241 10.32 21.54 9.30
C ASP A 241 10.28 20.04 9.57
N TRP A 242 9.25 19.34 9.06
CA TRP A 242 9.19 17.89 9.18
C TRP A 242 10.30 17.21 8.39
N MET A 243 10.51 17.59 7.12
CA MET A 243 11.61 17.04 6.31
C MET A 243 12.99 17.43 6.85
N LYS A 244 13.16 18.63 7.44
CA LYS A 244 14.39 19.00 8.13
C LYS A 244 14.70 18.07 9.30
N GLN A 245 13.69 17.70 10.09
CA GLN A 245 13.85 16.72 11.18
C GLN A 245 14.23 15.35 10.64
N ILE A 246 13.54 14.87 9.60
CA ILE A 246 13.84 13.59 8.95
C ILE A 246 15.27 13.56 8.38
N SER A 247 15.68 14.62 7.68
CA SER A 247 17.04 14.75 7.14
C SER A 247 18.10 14.70 8.26
N ALA A 248 17.89 15.43 9.34
CA ALA A 248 18.80 15.43 10.50
C ALA A 248 18.92 14.04 11.14
N LEU A 249 17.83 13.28 11.24
CA LEU A 249 17.81 11.91 11.76
C LEU A 249 18.53 10.93 10.83
N SER A 250 18.27 11.01 9.52
CA SER A 250 18.94 10.18 8.51
C SER A 250 20.46 10.39 8.52
N HIS A 251 20.95 11.61 8.72
CA HIS A 251 22.37 11.88 8.86
C HIS A 251 22.99 11.29 10.14
N ARG A 252 22.26 11.21 11.25
CA ARG A 252 22.72 10.57 12.48
C ARG A 252 22.80 9.06 12.35
N GLU A 253 21.83 8.46 11.67
CA GLU A 253 21.82 7.04 11.38
C GLU A 253 23.03 6.62 10.52
N SER A 254 23.33 7.38 9.47
CA SER A 254 24.48 7.14 8.59
C SER A 254 25.84 7.24 9.32
N ARG A 255 25.88 7.91 10.50
CA ARG A 255 27.06 7.99 11.38
C ARG A 255 27.05 6.92 12.48
N GLY A 256 26.05 6.02 12.53
CA GLY A 256 25.92 5.01 13.57
C GLY A 256 25.50 5.56 14.94
N GLU A 257 25.07 6.81 15.04
CA GLU A 257 24.71 7.48 16.27
C GLU A 257 23.27 7.18 16.71
N TRP A 258 22.42 6.62 15.81
CA TRP A 258 21.00 6.38 16.07
C TRP A 258 20.37 5.35 15.11
N LYS A 259 19.29 4.66 15.56
CA LYS A 259 18.49 3.75 14.72
C LYS A 259 17.01 4.16 14.73
N TRP A 260 16.32 4.00 13.61
CA TRP A 260 14.90 4.39 13.40
C TRP A 260 13.88 3.64 14.29
N GLU A 261 14.29 2.59 14.98
CA GLU A 261 13.42 1.74 15.82
C GLU A 261 12.79 2.46 17.04
N LYS A 262 12.99 3.78 17.20
CA LYS A 262 12.56 4.56 18.37
C LYS A 262 11.62 5.75 18.07
N LEU A 263 10.98 5.80 16.91
CA LEU A 263 9.90 6.73 16.59
C LEU A 263 8.58 5.99 16.45
#